data_0ae93754b58cc4145062882e7a29d94c
#
_entry.id   0ae93754b58cc4145062882e7a29d94c
#
_cell.length_a   1.000
_cell.length_b   1.000
_cell.length_c   1.000
_cell.angle_alpha   90.00
_cell.angle_beta   90.00
_cell.angle_gamma   90.00
#
_symmetry.space_group_name_H-M   'P 1'
#
loop_
_entity.id
_entity.type
_entity.pdbx_description
1 polymer ?
#
loop_
_entity_poly.entity_id
_entity_poly.type
_entity_poly.pdbx_seq_one_letter_code
_entity_poly.pdbx_strand_id
1 'polypeptide(L)'
;MMKQKIKMLIELLKEQEPDVDYSNIIEFLCKYKKGDFIYPMAIQRTCKIDSSNTFKILELCKKVKLVNTKFVLRCPICNCLGDKYYSSYYAMPKYSNCIHCGKENILHYFEVIYEVV
;
A
#
# COMPACT_ATOMS: atom_id res chain seq x y z
N MET A 1 5.20 12.89 6.85
CA MET A 1 6.36 12.32 6.14
C MET A 1 7.51 13.31 6.14
N MET A 2 8.73 12.81 6.06
CA MET A 2 9.92 13.64 6.06
C MET A 2 10.07 14.39 4.73
N LYS A 3 10.26 15.71 4.82
CA LYS A 3 10.37 16.58 3.64
C LYS A 3 11.45 16.16 2.66
N GLN A 4 12.60 15.68 3.17
CA GLN A 4 13.73 15.27 2.34
C GLN A 4 13.40 14.05 1.48
N LYS A 5 12.71 13.06 2.04
CA LYS A 5 12.31 11.86 1.32
C LYS A 5 11.25 12.16 0.26
N ILE A 6 10.31 13.06 0.57
CA ILE A 6 9.31 13.52 -0.40
C ILE A 6 9.99 14.23 -1.57
N LYS A 7 11.00 15.05 -1.30
CA LYS A 7 11.77 15.72 -2.34
C LYS A 7 12.48 14.71 -3.25
N MET A 8 13.10 13.68 -2.67
CA MET A 8 13.73 12.59 -3.43
C MET A 8 12.70 11.85 -4.30
N LEU A 9 11.51 11.61 -3.76
CA LEU A 9 10.43 10.96 -4.50
C LEU A 9 10.01 11.79 -5.71
N ILE A 10 9.83 13.10 -5.53
CA ILE A 10 9.47 14.01 -6.61
C ILE A 10 10.52 13.98 -7.72
N GLU A 11 11.79 13.99 -7.36
CA GLU A 11 12.88 13.94 -8.33
C GLU A 11 12.84 12.64 -9.15
N LEU A 12 12.60 11.49 -8.50
CA LEU A 12 12.50 10.21 -9.18
C LEU A 12 11.29 10.14 -10.12
N LEU A 13 10.16 10.68 -9.69
CA LEU A 13 8.95 10.73 -10.51
C LEU A 13 9.15 11.58 -11.76
N LYS A 14 9.80 12.71 -11.63
CA LYS A 14 10.10 13.61 -12.75
C LYS A 14 11.10 13.02 -13.73
N GLU A 15 12.04 12.21 -13.27
CA GLU A 15 12.96 11.49 -14.15
C GLU A 15 12.23 10.52 -15.05
N GLN A 16 11.23 9.82 -14.52
CA GLN A 16 10.51 8.80 -15.27
C GLN A 16 9.48 9.38 -16.21
N GLU A 17 8.71 10.35 -15.77
CA GLU A 17 7.64 10.98 -16.55
C GLU A 17 7.60 12.49 -16.23
N PRO A 18 8.46 13.29 -16.87
CA PRO A 18 8.59 14.71 -16.52
C PRO A 18 7.37 15.55 -16.86
N ASP A 19 6.52 15.09 -17.77
CA ASP A 19 5.33 15.83 -18.21
C ASP A 19 4.08 15.57 -17.36
N VAL A 20 4.17 14.64 -16.40
CA VAL A 20 3.04 14.29 -15.53
C VAL A 20 3.01 15.22 -14.31
N ASP A 21 1.83 15.69 -13.95
CA ASP A 21 1.62 16.46 -12.73
C ASP A 21 1.36 15.51 -11.56
N TYR A 22 2.30 15.45 -10.63
CA TYR A 22 2.23 14.59 -9.45
C TYR A 22 1.71 15.30 -8.20
N SER A 23 1.23 16.55 -8.31
CA SER A 23 0.85 17.35 -7.14
C SER A 23 -0.25 16.70 -6.30
N ASN A 24 -1.26 16.09 -6.93
CA ASN A 24 -2.34 15.39 -6.22
C ASN A 24 -1.83 14.20 -5.42
N ILE A 25 -0.91 13.44 -6.00
CA ILE A 25 -0.32 12.26 -5.35
C ILE A 25 0.53 12.68 -4.16
N ILE A 26 1.36 13.69 -4.34
CA ILE A 26 2.22 14.21 -3.27
C ILE A 26 1.39 14.77 -2.12
N GLU A 27 0.35 15.53 -2.43
CA GLU A 27 -0.59 16.05 -1.43
C GLU A 27 -1.27 14.92 -0.65
N PHE A 28 -1.70 13.87 -1.34
CA PHE A 28 -2.29 12.69 -0.72
C PHE A 28 -1.31 12.00 0.22
N LEU A 29 -0.08 11.76 -0.22
CA LEU A 29 0.93 11.08 0.57
C LEU A 29 1.34 11.88 1.81
N CYS A 30 1.36 13.21 1.71
CA CYS A 30 1.73 14.09 2.84
C CYS A 30 0.74 14.04 4.00
N LYS A 31 -0.47 13.51 3.82
CA LYS A 31 -1.46 13.36 4.87
C LYS A 31 -1.18 12.19 5.81
N TYR A 32 -0.33 11.27 5.40
CA TYR A 32 0.01 10.09 6.20
C TYR A 32 1.13 10.37 7.18
N LYS A 33 1.07 9.69 8.32
CA LYS A 33 2.06 9.78 9.40
C LYS A 33 2.75 8.45 9.59
N LYS A 34 3.89 8.44 10.23
CA LYS A 34 4.60 7.21 10.59
C LYS A 34 3.67 6.23 11.28
N GLY A 35 3.63 4.99 10.80
CA GLY A 35 2.77 3.93 11.31
C GLY A 35 1.44 3.79 10.59
N ASP A 36 1.04 4.77 9.79
CA ASP A 36 -0.17 4.66 8.98
C ASP A 36 0.02 3.67 7.84
N PHE A 37 -1.09 3.08 7.40
CA PHE A 37 -1.10 2.17 6.25
C PHE A 37 -1.71 2.83 5.04
N ILE A 38 -1.04 2.67 3.89
CA ILE A 38 -1.52 3.15 2.61
C ILE A 38 -2.06 1.96 1.82
N TYR A 39 -3.32 2.02 1.45
CA TYR A 39 -3.98 1.01 0.62
C TYR A 39 -3.92 1.49 -0.83
N PRO A 40 -3.39 0.67 -1.76
CA PRO A 40 -3.28 1.09 -3.17
C PRO A 40 -4.59 1.58 -3.77
N MET A 41 -5.71 0.96 -3.42
CA MET A 41 -7.01 1.40 -3.91
C MET A 41 -7.40 2.80 -3.46
N ALA A 42 -6.93 3.26 -2.30
CA ALA A 42 -7.19 4.62 -1.84
C ALA A 42 -6.53 5.65 -2.75
N ILE A 43 -5.30 5.36 -3.20
CA ILE A 43 -4.60 6.21 -4.17
C ILE A 43 -5.34 6.21 -5.51
N GLN A 44 -5.75 5.05 -5.99
CA GLN A 44 -6.46 4.92 -7.26
C GLN A 44 -7.75 5.77 -7.28
N ARG A 45 -8.52 5.71 -6.20
CA ARG A 45 -9.78 6.47 -6.10
C ARG A 45 -9.55 7.97 -5.96
N THR A 46 -8.64 8.37 -5.08
CA THR A 46 -8.43 9.77 -4.74
C THR A 46 -7.68 10.51 -5.83
N CYS A 47 -6.65 9.90 -6.39
CA CYS A 47 -5.80 10.51 -7.41
C CYS A 47 -6.21 10.15 -8.83
N LYS A 48 -7.20 9.26 -9.00
CA LYS A 48 -7.74 8.82 -10.29
C LYS A 48 -6.65 8.29 -11.23
N ILE A 49 -5.80 7.44 -10.71
CA ILE A 49 -4.75 6.76 -11.49
C ILE A 49 -5.03 5.26 -11.52
N ASP A 50 -4.48 4.57 -12.51
CA ASP A 50 -4.67 3.15 -12.67
C ASP A 50 -3.81 2.33 -11.70
N SER A 51 -4.07 1.03 -11.65
CA SER A 51 -3.38 0.09 -10.77
C SER A 51 -1.87 0.04 -11.04
N SER A 52 -1.50 -0.02 -12.31
CA SER A 52 -0.09 -0.11 -12.72
C SER A 52 0.72 1.10 -12.25
N ASN A 53 0.21 2.31 -12.49
CA ASN A 53 0.86 3.54 -12.05
C ASN A 53 0.87 3.68 -10.53
N THR A 54 -0.19 3.23 -9.85
CA THR A 54 -0.25 3.24 -8.39
C THR A 54 0.88 2.42 -7.78
N PHE A 55 1.06 1.18 -8.21
CA PHE A 55 2.12 0.33 -7.69
C PHE A 55 3.51 0.85 -8.04
N LYS A 56 3.67 1.41 -9.24
CA LYS A 56 4.93 2.03 -9.64
C LYS A 56 5.33 3.16 -8.69
N ILE A 57 4.39 4.03 -8.33
CA ILE A 57 4.62 5.13 -7.40
C ILE A 57 4.95 4.61 -6.00
N LEU A 58 4.21 3.61 -5.51
CA LEU A 58 4.44 3.03 -4.19
C LEU A 58 5.80 2.32 -4.11
N GLU A 59 6.23 1.66 -5.19
CA GLU A 59 7.56 1.05 -5.25
C GLU A 59 8.67 2.12 -5.21
N LEU A 60 8.46 3.28 -5.83
CA LEU A 60 9.39 4.40 -5.70
C LEU A 60 9.40 4.96 -4.27
N CYS A 61 8.25 5.03 -3.61
CA CYS A 61 8.17 5.39 -2.18
C CYS A 61 8.98 4.43 -1.31
N LYS A 62 8.92 3.15 -1.61
CA LYS A 62 9.71 2.12 -0.92
C LYS A 62 11.20 2.32 -1.17
N LYS A 63 11.58 2.65 -2.40
CA LYS A 63 12.98 2.87 -2.78
C LYS A 63 13.61 4.04 -2.00
N VAL A 64 12.86 5.11 -1.77
CA VAL A 64 13.32 6.24 -0.97
C VAL A 64 13.06 6.07 0.54
N LYS A 65 12.61 4.90 0.95
CA LYS A 65 12.38 4.52 2.36
C LYS A 65 11.29 5.35 3.06
N LEU A 66 10.27 5.74 2.32
CA LEU A 66 9.06 6.35 2.89
C LEU A 66 8.10 5.30 3.42
N VAL A 67 8.05 4.14 2.78
CA VAL A 67 7.12 3.06 3.12
C VAL A 67 7.83 1.71 3.08
N ASN A 68 7.27 0.75 3.80
CA ASN A 68 7.61 -0.67 3.69
C ASN A 68 6.39 -1.46 3.25
N THR A 69 6.63 -2.53 2.50
CA THR A 69 5.58 -3.44 2.08
C THR A 69 5.10 -4.28 3.26
N LYS A 70 3.78 -4.42 3.39
CA LYS A 70 3.13 -5.35 4.31
C LYS A 70 2.08 -6.15 3.56
N PHE A 71 1.70 -7.28 4.12
CA PHE A 71 0.69 -8.17 3.57
C PHE A 71 -0.44 -8.36 4.57
N VAL A 72 -1.66 -8.42 4.08
CA VAL A 72 -2.83 -8.65 4.90
C VAL A 72 -3.73 -9.68 4.20
N LEU A 73 -4.38 -10.54 4.97
CA LEU A 73 -5.27 -11.55 4.44
C LEU A 73 -6.67 -10.97 4.21
N ARG A 74 -7.29 -11.35 3.11
CA ARG A 74 -8.69 -11.01 2.80
C ARG A 74 -9.51 -12.29 2.71
N CYS A 75 -10.62 -12.33 3.43
CA CYS A 75 -11.54 -13.45 3.40
C CYS A 75 -12.32 -13.45 2.08
N PRO A 76 -12.33 -14.57 1.32
CA PRO A 76 -13.09 -14.66 0.07
C PRO A 76 -14.61 -14.74 0.28
N ILE A 77 -15.06 -15.04 1.50
CA ILE A 77 -16.48 -15.20 1.81
C ILE A 77 -17.12 -13.86 2.18
N CYS A 78 -16.56 -13.16 3.17
CA CYS A 78 -17.11 -11.87 3.62
C CYS A 78 -16.40 -10.66 3.03
N ASN A 79 -15.29 -10.87 2.33
CA ASN A 79 -14.48 -9.83 1.68
C ASN A 79 -13.87 -8.80 2.65
N CYS A 80 -13.75 -9.15 3.93
CA CYS A 80 -13.14 -8.29 4.93
C CYS A 80 -11.65 -8.58 5.07
N LEU A 81 -10.87 -7.55 5.44
CA LEU A 81 -9.45 -7.70 5.74
C LEU A 81 -9.28 -8.26 7.15
N GLY A 82 -8.25 -9.08 7.33
CA GLY A 82 -7.84 -9.56 8.65
C GLY A 82 -7.22 -8.46 9.49
N ASP A 83 -6.93 -8.77 10.74
CA ASP A 83 -6.36 -7.84 11.73
C ASP A 83 -4.86 -7.98 11.87
N LYS A 84 -4.24 -8.93 11.20
CA LYS A 84 -2.80 -9.19 11.27
C LYS A 84 -2.11 -8.73 9.99
N TYR A 85 -0.92 -8.13 10.16
CA TYR A 85 -0.07 -7.68 9.08
C TYR A 85 1.21 -8.51 9.07
N TYR A 86 1.60 -8.97 7.90
CA TYR A 86 2.76 -9.83 7.73
C TYR A 86 3.84 -9.10 6.93
N SER A 87 5.09 -9.24 7.35
CA SER A 87 6.22 -8.56 6.70
C SER A 87 6.69 -9.28 5.43
N SER A 88 6.35 -10.55 5.27
CA SER A 88 6.70 -11.30 4.08
C SER A 88 5.57 -12.23 3.67
N TYR A 89 5.54 -12.54 2.39
CA TYR A 89 4.59 -13.50 1.82
C TYR A 89 4.70 -14.88 2.50
N TYR A 90 5.91 -15.31 2.81
CA TYR A 90 6.15 -16.63 3.40
C TYR A 90 5.71 -16.74 4.86
N ALA A 91 5.53 -15.62 5.54
CA ALA A 91 5.06 -15.61 6.93
C ALA A 91 3.54 -15.81 7.02
N MET A 92 2.82 -15.66 5.92
CA MET A 92 1.37 -15.78 5.91
C MET A 92 0.92 -17.24 5.95
N PRO A 93 -0.09 -17.58 6.79
CA PRO A 93 -0.67 -18.91 6.75
C PRO A 93 -1.46 -19.12 5.46
N LYS A 94 -1.41 -20.33 4.92
CA LYS A 94 -2.19 -20.68 3.72
C LYS A 94 -3.69 -20.72 4.02
N TYR A 95 -4.05 -21.25 5.19
CA TYR A 95 -5.42 -21.35 5.66
C TYR A 95 -5.54 -20.61 7.00
N SER A 96 -6.64 -19.94 7.20
CA SER A 96 -6.86 -19.15 8.41
C SER A 96 -8.35 -19.06 8.71
N ASN A 97 -8.67 -18.68 9.95
CA ASN A 97 -10.04 -18.41 10.36
C ASN A 97 -10.34 -16.93 10.14
N CYS A 98 -11.55 -16.63 9.67
CA CYS A 98 -11.97 -15.24 9.50
C CYS A 98 -12.58 -14.73 10.81
N ILE A 99 -12.04 -13.63 11.34
CA ILE A 99 -12.54 -13.00 12.57
C ILE A 99 -13.86 -12.26 12.36
N HIS A 100 -14.21 -11.95 11.12
CA HIS A 100 -15.43 -11.18 10.80
C HIS A 100 -16.63 -12.07 10.54
N CYS A 101 -16.50 -13.09 9.69
CA CYS A 101 -17.63 -13.98 9.36
C CYS A 101 -17.63 -15.32 10.13
N GLY A 102 -16.59 -15.59 10.90
CA GLY A 102 -16.49 -16.80 11.73
C GLY A 102 -16.17 -18.08 10.97
N LYS A 103 -15.98 -18.05 9.67
CA LYS A 103 -15.59 -19.24 8.92
C LYS A 103 -14.19 -19.68 9.28
N GLU A 104 -14.01 -20.99 9.46
CA GLU A 104 -12.76 -21.59 9.88
C GLU A 104 -12.05 -22.26 8.72
N ASN A 105 -10.70 -22.29 8.80
CA ASN A 105 -9.84 -23.05 7.90
C ASN A 105 -10.07 -22.74 6.43
N ILE A 106 -10.13 -21.45 6.07
CA ILE A 106 -10.39 -20.95 4.71
C ILE A 106 -9.09 -20.56 4.05
N LEU A 107 -8.98 -20.84 2.74
CA LEU A 107 -7.91 -20.31 1.90
C LEU A 107 -8.19 -18.82 1.64
N HIS A 108 -7.40 -17.95 2.29
CA HIS A 108 -7.53 -16.52 2.13
C HIS A 108 -6.75 -16.01 0.92
N TYR A 109 -7.22 -14.92 0.34
CA TYR A 109 -6.41 -14.10 -0.57
C TYR A 109 -5.50 -13.21 0.26
N PHE A 110 -4.52 -12.61 -0.38
CA PHE A 110 -3.71 -11.59 0.28
C PHE A 110 -3.75 -10.29 -0.52
N GLU A 111 -3.57 -9.19 0.18
CA GLU A 111 -3.38 -7.88 -0.43
C GLU A 111 -2.07 -7.27 0.05
N VAL A 112 -1.44 -6.52 -0.85
CA VAL A 112 -0.24 -5.75 -0.55
C VAL A 112 -0.68 -4.38 -0.07
N ILE A 113 -0.18 -3.98 1.09
CA ILE A 113 -0.37 -2.63 1.62
C ILE A 113 0.99 -2.05 2.00
N TYR A 114 1.04 -0.77 2.27
CA TYR A 114 2.30 -0.08 2.54
C TYR A 114 2.21 0.66 3.85
N GLU A 115 3.18 0.40 4.74
CA GLU A 115 3.27 1.07 6.04
C GLU A 115 4.23 2.26 5.93
N VAL A 116 3.81 3.42 6.39
CA VAL A 116 4.65 4.63 6.45
C VAL A 116 5.68 4.48 7.57
N VAL A 117 6.95 4.61 7.23
CA VAL A 117 8.06 4.43 8.16
C VAL A 117 8.86 5.69 8.42
#